data_5f05aa992e9310d2b152b133fa031f05
#
_entry.id   5f05aa992e9310d2b152b133fa031f05
#
_cell.length_a   1.000
_cell.length_b   1.000
_cell.length_c   1.000
_cell.angle_alpha   90.00
_cell.angle_beta   90.00
_cell.angle_gamma   90.00
#
_symmetry.space_group_name_H-M   'P 1'
#
loop_
_entity.id
_entity.type
_entity.pdbx_description
1 polymer ?
#
loop_
_entity_poly.entity_id
_entity_poly.type
_entity_poly.pdbx_seq_one_letter_code
_entity_poly.pdbx_strand_id
1 'polypeptide(L)'
;MPPPPEIAARGFILHDLGSQQTLAVRQPDQAVPPASLTKLMTAYLVYQAVDAGQLRLEDTLPVSDRAWQAAIGSGARALAAAGARLTVAELLQGMAVLGANDAAVALAEGVAGSVDDFVARMNRQAQVFGLKATQFRNPDGRAVSGQASTPRELAWIAVRLLTDFPQALTHYRQPA
;
A
#
# COMPACT_ATOMS: atom_id res chain seq x y z
N MET A 1 -18.08 -27.64 2.28
CA MET A 1 -17.94 -26.40 1.53
C MET A 1 -17.61 -26.75 0.09
N PRO A 2 -18.13 -26.03 -0.91
CA PRO A 2 -17.69 -26.23 -2.28
C PRO A 2 -16.17 -25.94 -2.39
N PRO A 3 -15.46 -26.56 -3.34
CA PRO A 3 -14.07 -26.27 -3.55
C PRO A 3 -13.90 -24.79 -3.95
N PRO A 4 -12.79 -24.14 -3.59
CA PRO A 4 -12.52 -22.77 -4.01
C PRO A 4 -12.48 -22.70 -5.54
N PRO A 5 -12.92 -21.57 -6.14
CA PRO A 5 -12.87 -21.40 -7.59
C PRO A 5 -11.44 -21.53 -8.10
N GLU A 6 -11.27 -22.07 -9.30
CA GLU A 6 -9.96 -22.09 -9.95
C GLU A 6 -9.56 -20.65 -10.31
N ILE A 7 -8.50 -20.17 -9.70
CA ILE A 7 -7.92 -18.84 -9.95
C ILE A 7 -6.58 -19.03 -10.65
N ALA A 8 -6.39 -18.36 -11.80
CA ALA A 8 -5.14 -18.36 -12.55
C ALA A 8 -4.06 -17.47 -11.86
N ALA A 9 -3.77 -17.76 -10.58
CA ALA A 9 -2.76 -17.08 -9.78
C ALA A 9 -1.72 -18.07 -9.27
N ARG A 10 -0.45 -17.65 -9.21
CA ARG A 10 0.62 -18.47 -8.63
C ARG A 10 0.43 -18.70 -7.13
N GLY A 11 -0.02 -17.68 -6.42
CA GLY A 11 -0.33 -17.74 -5.00
C GLY A 11 -1.52 -16.86 -4.67
N PHE A 12 -2.36 -17.30 -3.75
CA PHE A 12 -3.46 -16.51 -3.22
C PHE A 12 -3.83 -16.94 -1.80
N ILE A 13 -4.54 -16.07 -1.12
CA ILE A 13 -5.20 -16.33 0.15
C ILE A 13 -6.56 -15.64 0.14
N LEU A 14 -7.59 -16.34 0.59
CA LEU A 14 -8.91 -15.81 0.90
C LEU A 14 -9.10 -15.88 2.41
N HIS A 15 -9.21 -14.71 3.03
CA HIS A 15 -9.41 -14.58 4.47
C HIS A 15 -10.71 -13.82 4.75
N ASP A 16 -11.55 -14.36 5.63
CA ASP A 16 -12.76 -13.70 6.09
C ASP A 16 -12.48 -12.89 7.34
N LEU A 17 -12.68 -11.57 7.23
CA LEU A 17 -12.45 -10.63 8.33
C LEU A 17 -13.45 -10.81 9.48
N GLY A 18 -14.68 -11.24 9.18
CA GLY A 18 -15.72 -11.41 10.19
C GLY A 18 -15.45 -12.60 11.11
N SER A 19 -15.15 -13.75 10.53
CA SER A 19 -14.85 -14.98 11.28
C SER A 19 -13.36 -15.16 11.60
N GLN A 20 -12.48 -14.32 11.05
CA GLN A 20 -11.02 -14.43 11.16
C GLN A 20 -10.49 -15.79 10.62
N GLN A 21 -11.19 -16.38 9.66
CA GLN A 21 -10.82 -17.67 9.08
C GLN A 21 -10.19 -17.52 7.69
N THR A 22 -9.19 -18.33 7.44
CA THR A 22 -8.67 -18.53 6.09
C THR A 22 -9.51 -19.57 5.38
N LEU A 23 -10.22 -19.15 4.33
CA LEU A 23 -11.18 -19.99 3.60
C LEU A 23 -10.52 -20.77 2.46
N ALA A 24 -9.49 -20.21 1.80
CA ALA A 24 -8.76 -20.84 0.72
C ALA A 24 -7.35 -20.30 0.59
N VAL A 25 -6.42 -21.15 0.19
CA VAL A 25 -5.02 -20.78 -0.03
C VAL A 25 -4.40 -21.56 -1.18
N ARG A 26 -3.47 -20.92 -1.86
CA ARG A 26 -2.51 -21.56 -2.77
C ARG A 26 -1.16 -20.88 -2.58
N GLN A 27 -0.13 -21.67 -2.29
CA GLN A 27 1.25 -21.19 -2.09
C GLN A 27 1.33 -19.91 -1.24
N PRO A 28 0.68 -19.86 -0.05
CA PRO A 28 0.50 -18.62 0.70
C PRO A 28 1.82 -18.03 1.21
N ASP A 29 2.86 -18.87 1.34
CA ASP A 29 4.17 -18.49 1.88
C ASP A 29 5.27 -18.40 0.81
N GLN A 30 4.90 -18.54 -0.47
CA GLN A 30 5.84 -18.35 -1.57
C GLN A 30 6.21 -16.87 -1.70
N ALA A 31 7.51 -16.59 -1.73
CA ALA A 31 7.99 -15.23 -1.98
C ALA A 31 7.65 -14.77 -3.39
N VAL A 32 7.06 -13.59 -3.49
CA VAL A 32 6.67 -12.93 -4.74
C VAL A 32 6.96 -11.44 -4.67
N PRO A 33 7.18 -10.76 -5.80
CA PRO A 33 7.16 -9.31 -5.84
C PRO A 33 5.75 -8.82 -5.43
N PRO A 34 5.63 -7.92 -4.43
CA PRO A 34 4.33 -7.44 -3.96
C PRO A 34 3.61 -6.55 -4.97
N ALA A 35 4.33 -5.95 -5.92
CA ALA A 35 3.80 -4.99 -6.88
C ALA A 35 2.93 -3.93 -6.18
N SER A 36 1.79 -3.55 -6.75
CA SER A 36 0.89 -2.53 -6.19
C SER A 36 0.31 -2.87 -4.82
N LEU A 37 0.38 -4.13 -4.37
CA LEU A 37 -0.01 -4.47 -2.99
C LEU A 37 0.94 -3.86 -1.94
N THR A 38 2.12 -3.40 -2.32
CA THR A 38 3.00 -2.54 -1.50
C THR A 38 2.24 -1.33 -0.93
N LYS A 39 1.31 -0.76 -1.70
CA LYS A 39 0.52 0.40 -1.32
C LYS A 39 -0.37 0.18 -0.09
N LEU A 40 -0.63 -1.08 0.29
CA LEU A 40 -1.31 -1.41 1.55
C LEU A 40 -0.48 -0.96 2.77
N MET A 41 0.83 -1.21 2.76
CA MET A 41 1.72 -0.73 3.83
C MET A 41 1.87 0.80 3.78
N THR A 42 1.91 1.37 2.59
CA THR A 42 1.93 2.84 2.43
C THR A 42 0.67 3.46 3.03
N ALA A 43 -0.51 2.94 2.69
CA ALA A 43 -1.76 3.39 3.28
C ALA A 43 -1.77 3.23 4.81
N TYR A 44 -1.31 2.09 5.31
CA TYR A 44 -1.25 1.84 6.75
C TYR A 44 -0.45 2.92 7.49
N LEU A 45 0.74 3.25 7.02
CA LEU A 45 1.59 4.26 7.64
C LEU A 45 1.02 5.69 7.52
N VAL A 46 0.32 5.99 6.43
CA VAL A 46 -0.36 7.29 6.27
C VAL A 46 -1.51 7.40 7.28
N TYR A 47 -2.36 6.37 7.40
CA TYR A 47 -3.43 6.38 8.40
C TYR A 47 -2.89 6.42 9.83
N GLN A 48 -1.78 5.73 10.09
CA GLN A 48 -1.10 5.80 11.38
C GLN A 48 -0.62 7.23 11.70
N ALA A 49 -0.07 7.95 10.70
CA ALA A 49 0.35 9.34 10.86
C ALA A 49 -0.85 10.28 11.08
N VAL A 50 -1.98 10.03 10.41
CA VAL A 50 -3.22 10.79 10.61
C VAL A 50 -3.78 10.55 12.02
N ASP A 51 -3.86 9.30 12.45
CA ASP A 51 -4.36 8.94 13.79
C ASP A 51 -3.49 9.52 14.92
N ALA A 52 -2.17 9.57 14.69
CA ALA A 52 -1.21 10.21 15.61
C ALA A 52 -1.21 11.75 15.56
N GLY A 53 -2.06 12.39 14.73
CA GLY A 53 -2.12 13.84 14.55
C GLY A 53 -0.88 14.47 13.90
N GLN A 54 -0.01 13.67 13.27
CA GLN A 54 1.16 14.14 12.54
C GLN A 54 0.79 14.73 11.18
N LEU A 55 -0.34 14.32 10.64
CA LEU A 55 -0.87 14.71 9.35
C LEU A 55 -2.39 14.77 9.42
N ARG A 56 -3.03 15.66 8.67
CA ARG A 56 -4.50 15.72 8.56
C ARG A 56 -4.91 15.41 7.13
N LEU A 57 -6.12 14.90 6.94
CA LEU A 57 -6.64 14.58 5.61
C LEU A 57 -6.74 15.80 4.69
N GLU A 58 -6.95 16.98 5.27
CA GLU A 58 -7.05 18.27 4.58
C GLU A 58 -5.70 18.92 4.29
N ASP A 59 -4.62 18.46 4.91
CA ASP A 59 -3.28 18.99 4.65
C ASP A 59 -2.89 18.71 3.20
N THR A 60 -2.26 19.70 2.53
CA THR A 60 -1.85 19.56 1.14
C THR A 60 -0.36 19.21 1.05
N LEU A 61 -0.05 18.20 0.26
CA LEU A 61 1.31 17.76 -0.03
C LEU A 61 1.68 18.08 -1.49
N PRO A 62 2.94 18.45 -1.75
CA PRO A 62 3.40 18.65 -3.12
C PRO A 62 3.61 17.31 -3.83
N VAL A 63 3.27 17.25 -5.10
CA VAL A 63 3.74 16.19 -6.00
C VAL A 63 5.14 16.59 -6.48
N SER A 64 6.17 16.03 -5.83
CA SER A 64 7.56 16.30 -6.19
C SER A 64 7.91 15.76 -7.58
N ASP A 65 9.03 16.20 -8.14
CA ASP A 65 9.57 15.63 -9.40
C ASP A 65 9.80 14.12 -9.26
N ARG A 66 10.28 13.65 -8.09
CA ARG A 66 10.44 12.22 -7.78
C ARG A 66 9.10 11.48 -7.81
N ALA A 67 8.05 12.06 -7.23
CA ALA A 67 6.71 11.50 -7.24
C ALA A 67 6.16 11.42 -8.69
N TRP A 68 6.23 12.49 -9.43
CA TRP A 68 5.80 12.52 -10.83
C TRP A 68 6.57 11.50 -11.69
N GLN A 69 7.90 11.41 -11.54
CA GLN A 69 8.73 10.42 -12.23
C GLN A 69 8.35 8.98 -11.85
N ALA A 70 7.85 8.74 -10.64
CA ALA A 70 7.38 7.42 -10.23
C ALA A 70 6.18 6.95 -11.04
N ALA A 71 5.28 7.85 -11.43
CA ALA A 71 4.14 7.52 -12.30
C ALA A 71 4.60 7.29 -13.74
N ILE A 72 5.20 8.31 -14.38
CA ILE A 72 5.53 8.24 -15.81
C ILE A 72 6.59 7.17 -16.11
N GLY A 73 7.56 6.97 -15.24
CA GLY A 73 8.60 5.95 -15.39
C GLY A 73 8.07 4.51 -15.30
N SER A 74 6.85 4.31 -14.79
CA SER A 74 6.16 3.01 -14.78
C SER A 74 5.23 2.80 -15.99
N GLY A 75 5.13 3.79 -16.87
CA GLY A 75 4.14 3.79 -17.98
C GLY A 75 2.71 4.06 -17.53
N ALA A 76 2.50 4.41 -16.25
CA ALA A 76 1.20 4.78 -15.73
C ALA A 76 0.92 6.28 -15.95
N ARG A 77 -0.37 6.62 -15.97
CA ARG A 77 -0.77 8.03 -15.95
C ARG A 77 -0.53 8.61 -14.55
N ALA A 78 0.12 9.76 -14.49
CA ALA A 78 0.26 10.52 -13.23
C ALA A 78 -1.11 11.04 -12.78
N LEU A 79 -1.34 11.06 -11.46
CA LEU A 79 -2.53 11.65 -10.86
C LEU A 79 -2.51 13.17 -11.06
N ALA A 80 -1.33 13.78 -10.91
CA ALA A 80 -1.14 15.21 -11.08
C ALA A 80 0.22 15.54 -11.70
N ALA A 81 0.37 16.77 -12.18
CA ALA A 81 1.64 17.28 -12.68
C ALA A 81 2.63 17.51 -11.51
N ALA A 82 3.93 17.50 -11.84
CA ALA A 82 4.97 17.90 -10.90
C ALA A 82 4.70 19.33 -10.39
N GLY A 83 4.90 19.55 -9.10
CA GLY A 83 4.64 20.83 -8.42
C GLY A 83 3.17 21.06 -8.03
N ALA A 84 2.23 20.25 -8.52
CA ALA A 84 0.83 20.33 -8.05
C ALA A 84 0.76 20.00 -6.54
N ARG A 85 -0.25 20.55 -5.88
CA ARG A 85 -0.52 20.24 -4.47
C ARG A 85 -1.88 19.58 -4.36
N LEU A 86 -1.92 18.44 -3.71
CA LEU A 86 -3.13 17.66 -3.46
C LEU A 86 -3.29 17.43 -1.96
N THR A 87 -4.53 17.33 -1.50
CA THR A 87 -4.79 16.95 -0.12
C THR A 87 -4.39 15.49 0.13
N VAL A 88 -4.10 15.17 1.39
CA VAL A 88 -3.82 13.77 1.80
C VAL A 88 -4.98 12.86 1.42
N ALA A 89 -6.23 13.34 1.55
CA ALA A 89 -7.42 12.59 1.15
C ALA A 89 -7.44 12.29 -0.36
N GLU A 90 -7.16 13.29 -1.22
CA GLU A 90 -7.10 13.11 -2.68
C GLU A 90 -5.97 12.15 -3.08
N LEU A 91 -4.81 12.25 -2.44
CA LEU A 91 -3.69 11.33 -2.67
C LEU A 91 -4.02 9.91 -2.25
N LEU A 92 -4.65 9.70 -1.07
CA LEU A 92 -5.11 8.38 -0.62
C LEU A 92 -6.12 7.79 -1.60
N GLN A 93 -7.08 8.60 -2.07
CA GLN A 93 -8.07 8.18 -3.07
C GLN A 93 -7.40 7.81 -4.40
N GLY A 94 -6.53 8.66 -4.92
CA GLY A 94 -5.78 8.38 -6.15
C GLY A 94 -4.94 7.11 -6.05
N MET A 95 -4.29 6.90 -4.91
CA MET A 95 -3.52 5.69 -4.65
C MET A 95 -4.39 4.43 -4.56
N ALA A 96 -5.54 4.50 -3.85
CA ALA A 96 -6.41 3.34 -3.61
C ALA A 96 -7.22 2.96 -4.85
N VAL A 97 -7.79 3.94 -5.58
CA VAL A 97 -8.73 3.72 -6.69
C VAL A 97 -7.98 3.58 -8.03
N LEU A 98 -7.05 4.48 -8.30
CA LEU A 98 -6.33 4.52 -9.58
C LEU A 98 -4.97 3.80 -9.55
N GLY A 99 -4.52 3.36 -8.36
CA GLY A 99 -3.21 2.76 -8.20
C GLY A 99 -2.05 3.75 -8.42
N ALA A 100 -2.29 5.06 -8.26
CA ALA A 100 -1.36 6.13 -8.60
C ALA A 100 -0.03 6.02 -7.84
N ASN A 101 1.07 5.94 -8.57
CA ASN A 101 2.42 5.81 -7.99
C ASN A 101 2.95 7.14 -7.45
N ASP A 102 2.64 8.25 -8.14
CA ASP A 102 2.95 9.62 -7.69
C ASP A 102 2.28 9.93 -6.35
N ALA A 103 1.02 9.52 -6.18
CA ALA A 103 0.31 9.67 -4.92
C ALA A 103 1.02 8.89 -3.78
N ALA A 104 1.43 7.65 -4.04
CA ALA A 104 2.14 6.84 -3.04
C ALA A 104 3.48 7.49 -2.62
N VAL A 105 4.22 8.06 -3.58
CA VAL A 105 5.49 8.74 -3.30
C VAL A 105 5.27 10.07 -2.58
N ALA A 106 4.30 10.89 -3.02
CA ALA A 106 3.98 12.16 -2.36
C ALA A 106 3.53 11.96 -0.90
N LEU A 107 2.70 10.94 -0.64
CA LEU A 107 2.30 10.55 0.71
C LEU A 107 3.51 10.11 1.56
N ALA A 108 4.41 9.31 0.98
CA ALA A 108 5.62 8.87 1.67
C ALA A 108 6.51 10.04 2.09
N GLU A 109 6.74 10.99 1.18
CA GLU A 109 7.50 12.21 1.45
C GLU A 109 6.82 13.08 2.51
N GLY A 110 5.49 13.22 2.45
CA GLY A 110 4.71 13.98 3.43
C GLY A 110 4.77 13.40 4.84
N VAL A 111 4.75 12.07 4.97
CA VAL A 111 4.78 11.38 6.28
C VAL A 111 6.19 11.33 6.88
N ALA A 112 7.22 11.15 6.05
CA ALA A 112 8.56 10.85 6.55
C ALA A 112 9.63 11.89 6.16
N GLY A 113 9.29 12.88 5.34
CA GLY A 113 10.23 13.86 4.82
C GLY A 113 11.02 13.37 3.61
N SER A 114 11.21 12.05 3.48
CA SER A 114 11.86 11.43 2.32
C SER A 114 11.31 10.03 2.06
N VAL A 115 11.45 9.57 0.81
CA VAL A 115 11.10 8.18 0.44
C VAL A 115 11.96 7.17 1.20
N ASP A 116 13.23 7.48 1.41
CA ASP A 116 14.16 6.55 2.04
C ASP A 116 13.83 6.35 3.52
N ASP A 117 13.49 7.43 4.24
CA ASP A 117 13.00 7.36 5.63
C ASP A 117 11.64 6.65 5.72
N PHE A 118 10.77 6.88 4.71
CA PHE A 118 9.50 6.18 4.65
C PHE A 118 9.69 4.68 4.45
N VAL A 119 10.56 4.26 3.53
CA VAL A 119 10.91 2.84 3.32
C VAL A 119 11.49 2.22 4.59
N ALA A 120 12.33 2.96 5.32
CA ALA A 120 12.80 2.51 6.62
C ALA A 120 11.66 2.30 7.62
N ARG A 121 10.63 3.20 7.63
CA ARG A 121 9.42 3.02 8.46
C ARG A 121 8.61 1.80 7.99
N MET A 122 8.43 1.58 6.68
CA MET A 122 7.73 0.41 6.14
C MET A 122 8.36 -0.89 6.64
N ASN A 123 9.69 -0.99 6.59
CA ASN A 123 10.40 -2.20 7.02
C ASN A 123 10.35 -2.37 8.55
N ARG A 124 10.43 -1.29 9.34
CA ARG A 124 10.20 -1.36 10.79
C ARG A 124 8.78 -1.84 11.10
N GLN A 125 7.78 -1.34 10.39
CA GLN A 125 6.39 -1.78 10.59
C GLN A 125 6.19 -3.24 10.19
N ALA A 126 6.85 -3.70 9.13
CA ALA A 126 6.86 -5.11 8.76
C ALA A 126 7.43 -6.00 9.89
N GLN A 127 8.51 -5.55 10.54
CA GLN A 127 9.07 -6.25 11.71
C GLN A 127 8.09 -6.26 12.89
N VAL A 128 7.43 -5.14 13.19
CA VAL A 128 6.40 -5.05 14.24
C VAL A 128 5.25 -6.02 13.97
N PHE A 129 4.87 -6.19 12.71
CA PHE A 129 3.85 -7.16 12.29
C PHE A 129 4.35 -8.61 12.26
N GLY A 130 5.64 -8.86 12.50
CA GLY A 130 6.24 -10.19 12.42
C GLY A 130 6.38 -10.74 11.00
N LEU A 131 6.40 -9.87 9.98
CA LEU A 131 6.50 -10.26 8.56
C LEU A 131 7.95 -10.58 8.22
N LYS A 132 8.29 -11.86 8.17
CA LYS A 132 9.67 -12.34 8.02
C LYS A 132 10.14 -12.40 6.57
N ALA A 133 9.21 -12.52 5.63
CA ALA A 133 9.46 -12.63 4.20
C ALA A 133 9.20 -11.31 3.44
N THR A 134 8.79 -10.25 4.15
CA THR A 134 8.48 -8.95 3.55
C THR A 134 9.65 -8.00 3.67
N GLN A 135 10.08 -7.47 2.53
CA GLN A 135 11.08 -6.41 2.42
C GLN A 135 10.62 -5.37 1.42
N PHE A 136 10.48 -4.13 1.86
CA PHE A 136 10.13 -2.99 1.02
C PHE A 136 11.36 -2.22 0.56
N ARG A 137 11.31 -1.67 -0.67
CA ARG A 137 12.35 -0.83 -1.29
C ARG A 137 11.78 0.48 -1.85
N ASN A 138 10.47 0.56 -2.01
CA ASN A 138 9.76 1.77 -2.41
C ASN A 138 8.33 1.75 -1.87
N PRO A 139 7.62 2.90 -1.85
CA PRO A 139 6.26 2.98 -1.34
C PRO A 139 5.18 2.61 -2.37
N ASP A 140 5.51 2.55 -3.65
CA ASP A 140 4.58 2.45 -4.77
C ASP A 140 4.49 1.05 -5.40
N GLY A 141 5.46 0.18 -5.11
CA GLY A 141 5.46 -1.21 -5.59
C GLY A 141 6.05 -1.41 -6.98
N ARG A 142 6.72 -0.42 -7.55
CA ARG A 142 7.48 -0.61 -8.80
C ARG A 142 8.56 -1.69 -8.61
N ALA A 143 8.83 -2.42 -9.68
CA ALA A 143 9.80 -3.49 -9.65
C ALA A 143 11.21 -2.97 -9.30
N VAL A 144 11.78 -3.55 -8.27
CA VAL A 144 13.15 -3.26 -7.81
C VAL A 144 13.72 -4.51 -7.14
N SER A 145 15.02 -4.74 -7.32
CA SER A 145 15.70 -5.88 -6.69
C SER A 145 15.61 -5.84 -5.17
N GLY A 146 15.34 -6.98 -4.55
CA GLY A 146 15.24 -7.13 -3.11
C GLY A 146 13.91 -6.67 -2.50
N GLN A 147 12.90 -6.31 -3.30
CA GLN A 147 11.53 -6.11 -2.84
C GLN A 147 10.76 -7.42 -2.96
N ALA A 148 10.27 -7.94 -1.84
CA ALA A 148 9.56 -9.21 -1.79
C ALA A 148 8.52 -9.21 -0.66
N SER A 149 7.53 -10.09 -0.79
CA SER A 149 6.57 -10.44 0.26
C SER A 149 5.96 -11.80 -0.06
N THR A 150 4.95 -12.23 0.70
CA THR A 150 4.17 -13.44 0.44
C THR A 150 2.67 -13.13 0.42
N PRO A 151 1.83 -13.93 -0.23
CA PRO A 151 0.38 -13.76 -0.17
C PRO A 151 -0.16 -13.66 1.26
N ARG A 152 0.36 -14.48 2.17
CA ARG A 152 -0.04 -14.47 3.59
C ARG A 152 0.32 -13.15 4.27
N GLU A 153 1.53 -12.67 4.08
CA GLU A 153 1.99 -11.44 4.75
C GLU A 153 1.30 -10.20 4.16
N LEU A 154 1.05 -10.18 2.85
CA LEU A 154 0.26 -9.10 2.22
C LEU A 154 -1.20 -9.09 2.70
N ALA A 155 -1.83 -10.26 2.84
CA ALA A 155 -3.17 -10.35 3.42
C ALA A 155 -3.18 -9.87 4.88
N TRP A 156 -2.14 -10.19 5.65
CA TRP A 156 -2.01 -9.71 7.03
C TRP A 156 -1.91 -8.18 7.10
N ILE A 157 -1.15 -7.55 6.19
CA ILE A 157 -1.10 -6.08 6.09
C ILE A 157 -2.49 -5.51 5.79
N ALA A 158 -3.24 -6.13 4.88
CA ALA A 158 -4.61 -5.71 4.56
C ALA A 158 -5.55 -5.85 5.76
N VAL A 159 -5.48 -6.98 6.49
CA VAL A 159 -6.25 -7.20 7.72
C VAL A 159 -5.94 -6.10 8.74
N ARG A 160 -4.65 -5.82 8.99
CA ARG A 160 -4.24 -4.78 9.93
C ARG A 160 -4.71 -3.39 9.49
N LEU A 161 -4.59 -3.06 8.20
CA LEU A 161 -5.09 -1.78 7.67
C LEU A 161 -6.58 -1.60 7.97
N LEU A 162 -7.39 -2.61 7.69
CA LEU A 162 -8.84 -2.53 7.84
C LEU A 162 -9.33 -2.66 9.28
N THR A 163 -8.55 -3.31 10.15
CA THR A 163 -8.88 -3.46 11.57
C THR A 163 -8.47 -2.24 12.37
N ASP A 164 -7.25 -1.74 12.15
CA ASP A 164 -6.72 -0.60 12.90
C ASP A 164 -7.29 0.73 12.38
N PHE A 165 -7.59 0.81 11.08
CA PHE A 165 -8.09 2.03 10.42
C PHE A 165 -9.32 1.71 9.54
N PRO A 166 -10.49 1.37 10.11
CA PRO A 166 -11.68 0.99 9.35
C PRO A 166 -12.17 2.08 8.39
N GLN A 167 -11.84 3.35 8.65
CA GLN A 167 -12.10 4.48 7.75
C GLN A 167 -11.38 4.33 6.38
N ALA A 168 -10.33 3.52 6.29
CA ALA A 168 -9.66 3.23 5.01
C ALA A 168 -10.62 2.65 3.96
N LEU A 169 -11.62 1.88 4.39
CA LEU A 169 -12.65 1.34 3.49
C LEU A 169 -13.39 2.41 2.69
N THR A 170 -13.46 3.64 3.16
CA THR A 170 -14.10 4.75 2.44
C THR A 170 -13.44 5.00 1.08
N HIS A 171 -12.10 4.88 1.02
CA HIS A 171 -11.36 5.03 -0.23
C HIS A 171 -11.41 3.76 -1.09
N TYR A 172 -11.33 2.57 -0.48
CA TYR A 172 -11.30 1.30 -1.21
C TYR A 172 -12.66 0.84 -1.77
N ARG A 173 -13.77 1.44 -1.34
CA ARG A 173 -15.13 1.14 -1.83
C ARG A 173 -15.60 2.03 -2.98
N GLN A 174 -14.82 3.01 -3.40
CA GLN A 174 -15.21 3.92 -4.45
C GLN A 174 -15.07 3.26 -5.83
N PRO A 175 -16.01 3.49 -6.76
CA PRO A 175 -15.85 3.06 -8.13
C PRO A 175 -14.68 3.83 -8.78
N ALA A 176 -13.98 3.15 -9.69
CA ALA A 176 -12.91 3.73 -10.49
C ALA A 176 -13.44 4.69 -11.57
#